data_0ba53c223af0439daf4491b82b4a4b1d
#
_entry.id   0ba53c223af0439daf4491b82b4a4b1d
#
_cell.length_a   1.000
_cell.length_b   1.000
_cell.length_c   1.000
_cell.angle_alpha   90.00
_cell.angle_beta   90.00
_cell.angle_gamma   90.00
#
_symmetry.space_group_name_H-M   'P 1'
#
loop_
_entity.id
_entity.type
_entity.pdbx_description
1 polymer ?
#
loop_
_entity_poly.entity_id
_entity_poly.type
_entity_poly.pdbx_seq_one_letter_code
_entity_poly.pdbx_strand_id
1 'polypeptide(L)'
;MFKKRRGIHIPYNKQGLVYFTCVNYDEAPAHIQHKIDRLCDEVGKEYSDVLFRVVTDSNKSIRALAMEYHISETQLYHYRKKFYEAW
;
A
#
# COMPACT_ATOMS: atom_id res chain seq x y z
N MET A 1 9.48 -1.23 13.89
CA MET A 1 9.40 -2.65 13.47
C MET A 1 8.06 -2.92 12.79
N PHE A 2 8.09 -3.70 11.72
CA PHE A 2 6.87 -4.05 11.01
C PHE A 2 5.99 -5.01 11.83
N LYS A 3 4.69 -4.76 11.86
CA LYS A 3 3.71 -5.68 12.44
C LYS A 3 2.84 -6.29 11.36
N LYS A 4 2.56 -7.60 11.47
CA LYS A 4 1.64 -8.28 10.56
C LYS A 4 0.28 -7.59 10.58
N ARG A 5 -0.27 -7.29 9.40
CA ARG A 5 -1.55 -6.61 9.29
C ARG A 5 -2.68 -7.62 9.34
N ARG A 6 -3.70 -7.29 10.15
CA ARG A 6 -4.89 -8.14 10.28
C ARG A 6 -5.68 -8.16 8.97
N GLY A 7 -6.26 -9.30 8.67
CA GLY A 7 -7.09 -9.46 7.50
C GLY A 7 -6.35 -9.64 6.19
N ILE A 8 -5.03 -9.53 6.18
CA ILE A 8 -4.21 -9.80 5.00
C ILE A 8 -3.73 -11.25 5.08
N HIS A 9 -4.14 -12.07 4.11
CA HIS A 9 -3.94 -13.52 4.14
C HIS A 9 -2.66 -13.94 3.43
N ILE A 10 -1.53 -13.35 3.82
CA ILE A 10 -0.21 -13.75 3.34
C ILE A 10 0.75 -13.85 4.52
N PRO A 11 1.84 -14.64 4.39
CA PRO A 11 2.79 -14.83 5.49
C PRO A 11 3.41 -13.51 5.96
N TYR A 12 3.74 -13.48 7.24
CA TYR A 12 4.38 -12.31 7.87
C TYR A 12 5.60 -11.81 7.09
N ASN A 13 6.49 -12.73 6.71
CA ASN A 13 7.71 -12.34 5.98
C ASN A 13 7.40 -11.67 4.65
N LYS A 14 6.39 -12.16 3.93
CA LYS A 14 5.99 -11.56 2.67
C LYS A 14 5.37 -10.18 2.90
N GLN A 15 4.55 -10.03 3.92
CA GLN A 15 3.99 -8.72 4.28
C GLN A 15 5.11 -7.71 4.57
N GLY A 16 6.12 -8.12 5.34
CA GLY A 16 7.28 -7.28 5.65
C GLY A 16 8.06 -6.89 4.39
N LEU A 17 8.26 -7.84 3.49
CA LEU A 17 8.95 -7.56 2.22
C LEU A 17 8.19 -6.51 1.40
N VAL A 18 6.88 -6.67 1.24
CA VAL A 18 6.06 -5.70 0.52
C VAL A 18 6.14 -4.33 1.19
N TYR A 19 5.98 -4.28 2.51
CA TYR A 19 6.02 -3.04 3.27
C TYR A 19 7.34 -2.30 3.06
N PHE A 20 8.47 -2.96 3.33
CA PHE A 20 9.78 -2.31 3.26
C PHE A 20 10.16 -1.94 1.83
N THR A 21 9.75 -2.73 0.85
CA THR A 21 9.98 -2.40 -0.56
C THR A 21 9.22 -1.13 -0.94
N CYS A 22 7.96 -1.03 -0.54
CA CYS A 22 7.13 0.13 -0.88
C CYS A 22 7.58 1.41 -0.17
N VAL A 23 7.93 1.34 1.12
CA VAL A 23 8.37 2.55 1.84
C VAL A 23 9.73 3.05 1.36
N ASN A 24 10.49 2.23 0.66
CA ASN A 24 11.74 2.62 0.02
C ASN A 24 11.57 2.88 -1.48
N TYR A 25 10.38 3.28 -1.91
CA TYR A 25 10.05 3.48 -3.31
C TYR A 25 11.07 4.35 -4.05
N ASP A 26 11.47 5.48 -3.46
CA ASP A 26 12.37 6.43 -4.12
C ASP A 26 13.75 5.84 -4.42
N GLU A 27 14.17 4.84 -3.66
CA GLU A 27 15.47 4.18 -3.82
C GLU A 27 15.36 2.84 -4.56
N ALA A 28 14.14 2.42 -4.90
CA ALA A 28 13.91 1.14 -5.55
C ALA A 28 14.34 1.18 -7.02
N PRO A 29 14.78 0.04 -7.59
CA PRO A 29 15.03 -0.04 -9.03
C PRO A 29 13.78 0.29 -9.84
N ALA A 30 13.98 0.78 -11.07
CA ALA A 30 12.86 1.21 -11.92
C ALA A 30 11.80 0.12 -12.11
N HIS A 31 12.19 -1.16 -12.26
CA HIS A 31 11.22 -2.24 -12.46
C HIS A 31 10.35 -2.47 -11.23
N ILE A 32 10.89 -2.22 -10.02
CA ILE A 32 10.12 -2.31 -8.78
C ILE A 32 9.17 -1.11 -8.67
N GLN A 33 9.64 0.09 -8.99
CA GLN A 33 8.79 1.28 -9.01
C GLN A 33 7.61 1.09 -9.97
N HIS A 34 7.87 0.56 -11.15
CA HIS A 34 6.81 0.28 -12.13
C HIS A 34 5.82 -0.76 -11.62
N LYS A 35 6.31 -1.79 -10.90
CA LYS A 35 5.43 -2.78 -10.29
C LYS A 35 4.49 -2.15 -9.27
N ILE A 36 5.02 -1.28 -8.41
CA ILE A 36 4.22 -0.57 -7.40
C ILE A 36 3.18 0.31 -8.08
N ASP A 37 3.61 1.12 -9.06
CA ASP A 37 2.72 2.01 -9.80
C ASP A 37 1.59 1.23 -10.48
N ARG A 38 1.95 0.15 -11.17
CA ARG A 38 0.96 -0.68 -11.88
C ARG A 38 -0.04 -1.30 -10.93
N LEU A 39 0.42 -1.84 -9.79
CA LEU A 39 -0.48 -2.44 -8.81
C LEU A 39 -1.41 -1.40 -8.18
N CYS A 40 -0.92 -0.20 -7.92
CA CYS A 40 -1.77 0.88 -7.42
C CYS A 40 -2.87 1.22 -8.42
N ASP A 41 -2.54 1.27 -9.71
CA ASP A 41 -3.53 1.55 -10.75
C ASP A 41 -4.54 0.40 -10.90
N GLU A 42 -4.07 -0.84 -10.91
CA GLU A 42 -4.94 -2.01 -11.07
C GLU A 42 -5.87 -2.22 -9.89
N VAL A 43 -5.37 -2.06 -8.68
CA VAL A 43 -6.12 -2.30 -7.45
C VAL A 43 -6.94 -1.08 -7.06
N GLY A 44 -6.34 0.10 -7.08
CA GLY A 44 -6.96 1.33 -6.61
C GLY A 44 -7.87 1.99 -7.62
N LYS A 45 -7.62 1.77 -8.91
CA LYS A 45 -8.39 2.40 -10.00
C LYS A 45 -8.44 3.91 -9.83
N GLU A 46 -9.62 4.49 -9.67
CA GLU A 46 -9.78 5.93 -9.46
C GLU A 46 -9.13 6.44 -8.18
N TYR A 47 -8.84 5.56 -7.23
CA TYR A 47 -8.17 5.88 -5.96
C TYR A 47 -6.68 5.48 -5.96
N SER A 48 -6.08 5.32 -7.14
CA SER A 48 -4.67 4.91 -7.25
C SER A 48 -3.72 5.87 -6.54
N ASP A 49 -3.97 7.17 -6.59
CA ASP A 49 -3.12 8.18 -5.95
C ASP A 49 -3.07 8.00 -4.43
N VAL A 50 -4.24 7.85 -3.80
CA VAL A 50 -4.28 7.66 -2.35
C VAL A 50 -3.72 6.30 -1.96
N LEU A 51 -3.98 5.25 -2.75
CA LEU A 51 -3.41 3.93 -2.49
C LEU A 51 -1.89 3.98 -2.58
N PHE A 52 -1.34 4.68 -3.56
CA PHE A 52 0.11 4.87 -3.66
C PHE A 52 0.67 5.47 -2.38
N ARG A 53 0.03 6.49 -1.83
CA ARG A 53 0.46 7.10 -0.57
C ARG A 53 0.30 6.15 0.61
N VAL A 54 -0.78 5.36 0.64
CA VAL A 54 -1.00 4.37 1.71
C VAL A 54 0.15 3.37 1.78
N VAL A 55 0.64 2.90 0.62
CA VAL A 55 1.68 1.85 0.61
C VAL A 55 3.10 2.40 0.68
N THR A 56 3.34 3.64 0.25
CA THR A 56 4.70 4.20 0.20
C THR A 56 5.02 5.18 1.32
N ASP A 57 4.03 5.85 1.89
CA ASP A 57 4.25 6.86 2.93
C ASP A 57 4.06 6.25 4.32
N SER A 58 5.17 5.97 5.01
CA SER A 58 5.13 5.38 6.35
C SER A 58 4.83 6.41 7.45
N ASN A 59 4.80 7.70 7.13
CA ASN A 59 4.62 8.77 8.12
C ASN A 59 3.16 9.15 8.33
N LYS A 60 2.27 8.80 7.39
CA LYS A 60 0.85 9.11 7.52
C LYS A 60 0.04 7.84 7.76
N SER A 61 -0.87 7.90 8.72
CA SER A 61 -1.80 6.81 8.97
C SER A 61 -2.87 6.74 7.89
N ILE A 62 -3.51 5.57 7.77
CA ILE A 62 -4.67 5.43 6.88
C ILE A 62 -5.77 6.41 7.26
N ARG A 63 -5.99 6.62 8.57
CA ARG A 63 -6.99 7.60 9.02
C ARG A 63 -6.69 9.00 8.49
N ALA A 64 -5.45 9.44 8.58
CA ALA A 64 -5.06 10.77 8.10
C ALA A 64 -5.27 10.90 6.58
N LEU A 65 -4.89 9.87 5.83
CA LEU A 65 -5.07 9.86 4.38
C LEU A 65 -6.54 9.79 3.98
N ALA A 66 -7.34 9.03 4.72
CA ALA A 66 -8.78 8.96 4.49
C ALA A 66 -9.43 10.32 4.65
N MET A 67 -9.04 11.08 5.67
CA MET A 67 -9.55 12.43 5.89
C MET A 67 -9.08 13.40 4.78
N GLU A 68 -7.82 13.30 4.39
CA GLU A 68 -7.24 14.18 3.36
C GLU A 68 -7.93 13.98 2.00
N TYR A 69 -8.24 12.74 1.63
CA TYR A 69 -8.79 12.39 0.33
C TYR A 69 -10.31 12.19 0.35
N HIS A 70 -10.97 12.40 1.49
CA HIS A 70 -12.43 12.24 1.64
C HIS A 70 -12.92 10.84 1.22
N ILE A 71 -12.19 9.80 1.65
CA ILE A 71 -12.51 8.41 1.39
C ILE A 71 -12.59 7.67 2.74
N SER A 72 -13.39 6.61 2.82
CA SER A 72 -13.53 5.87 4.08
C SER A 72 -12.26 5.09 4.43
N GLU A 73 -11.94 4.97 5.73
CA GLU A 73 -10.83 4.14 6.20
C GLU A 73 -11.01 2.69 5.78
N THR A 74 -12.23 2.16 5.91
CA THR A 74 -12.55 0.79 5.53
C THR A 74 -12.19 0.52 4.08
N GLN A 75 -12.49 1.45 3.19
CA GLN A 75 -12.17 1.32 1.78
C GLN A 75 -10.66 1.32 1.54
N LEU A 76 -9.90 2.17 2.25
CA LEU A 76 -8.44 2.19 2.13
C LEU A 76 -7.81 0.91 2.69
N TYR A 77 -8.32 0.38 3.82
CA TYR A 77 -7.86 -0.91 4.33
C TYR A 77 -8.10 -2.03 3.33
N HIS A 78 -9.23 -2.00 2.65
CA HIS A 78 -9.58 -3.00 1.63
C HIS A 78 -8.62 -2.93 0.43
N TYR A 79 -8.32 -1.72 -0.07
CA TYR A 79 -7.38 -1.55 -1.17
C TYR A 79 -5.96 -1.98 -0.77
N ARG A 80 -5.52 -1.65 0.43
CA ARG A 80 -4.21 -2.07 0.91
C ARG A 80 -4.11 -3.59 0.99
N LYS A 81 -5.14 -4.24 1.50
CA LYS A 81 -5.20 -5.70 1.55
C LYS A 81 -5.05 -6.30 0.16
N LYS A 82 -5.81 -5.80 -0.80
CA LYS A 82 -5.75 -6.28 -2.19
C LYS A 82 -4.37 -6.04 -2.81
N PHE A 83 -3.77 -4.89 -2.55
CA PHE A 83 -2.43 -4.58 -3.03
C PHE A 83 -1.41 -5.60 -2.52
N TYR A 84 -1.44 -5.88 -1.22
CA TYR A 84 -0.51 -6.84 -0.62
C TYR A 84 -0.71 -8.24 -1.16
N GLU A 85 -1.96 -8.65 -1.35
CA GLU A 85 -2.28 -9.98 -1.87
C GLU A 85 -1.94 -10.14 -3.35
N ALA A 86 -1.94 -9.06 -4.10
CA ALA A 86 -1.60 -9.05 -5.53
C ALA A 86 -0.09 -8.98 -5.79
N TRP A 87 0.70 -8.62 -4.78
CA TRP A 87 2.14 -8.52 -4.92
C TRP A 87 2.76 -9.85 -5.38
#